data_4df2b7fd2f31700e95ee68b84e3ffc85
#
_entry.id   4df2b7fd2f31700e95ee68b84e3ffc85
#
_cell.length_a   1.000
_cell.length_b   1.000
_cell.length_c   1.000
_cell.angle_alpha   90.00
_cell.angle_beta   90.00
_cell.angle_gamma   90.00
#
_symmetry.space_group_name_H-M   'P 1'
#
loop_
_entity.id
_entity.type
_entity.pdbx_description
1 polymer ?
#
loop_
_entity_poly.entity_id
_entity_poly.type
_entity_poly.pdbx_seq_one_letter_code
_entity_poly.pdbx_strand_id
1 'polypeptide(L)'
;VYKRQVVAPDIEGVVAGAPFYSASSEEEIDNALDKLTDSMKSNVKCTDEGVVIRADAIGSLEALAYELSAVNIPIVKAVVGDVSRRDVVTADPSDEEYRAILAFNVKVHPDAKSELHETGVKIFESDIVYRLLEDYQEWRGQIKDKQAQHLREDFAHPGKFEILEGHTFRTVSYTHL
;
A
#
# COMPACT_ATOMS: atom_id res chain seq x y z
N VAL A 1 -6.78 -30.85 15.05
CA VAL A 1 -5.76 -29.79 15.22
C VAL A 1 -5.72 -29.42 16.69
N TYR A 2 -4.61 -29.73 17.36
CA TYR A 2 -4.45 -29.39 18.78
C TYR A 2 -3.85 -27.98 18.87
N LYS A 3 -4.58 -27.03 19.44
CA LYS A 3 -4.01 -25.74 19.85
C LYS A 3 -3.11 -25.99 21.06
N ARG A 4 -1.84 -25.64 20.97
CA ARG A 4 -0.87 -25.69 22.09
C ARG A 4 -0.50 -24.26 22.47
N GLN A 5 -0.57 -23.96 23.74
CA GLN A 5 -0.10 -22.71 24.31
C GLN A 5 1.33 -22.93 24.80
N VAL A 6 2.26 -22.08 24.36
CA VAL A 6 3.63 -22.05 24.86
C VAL A 6 3.74 -20.91 25.85
N VAL A 7 4.25 -21.21 27.04
CA VAL A 7 4.53 -20.22 28.07
C VAL A 7 6.02 -20.34 28.41
N ALA A 8 6.74 -19.25 28.30
CA ALA A 8 8.15 -19.17 28.65
C ALA A 8 8.43 -17.79 29.31
N PRO A 9 9.46 -17.68 30.18
CA PRO A 9 9.96 -16.40 30.61
C PRO A 9 10.55 -15.64 29.40
N ASP A 10 10.54 -14.32 29.44
CA ASP A 10 11.17 -13.44 28.46
C ASP A 10 10.66 -13.59 26.99
N ILE A 11 9.35 -13.82 26.81
CA ILE A 11 8.70 -13.85 25.50
C ILE A 11 8.21 -12.46 25.05
N GLU A 12 8.67 -11.39 25.67
CA GLU A 12 8.33 -10.03 25.24
C GLU A 12 8.85 -9.75 23.83
N GLY A 13 7.99 -9.26 22.94
CA GLY A 13 8.33 -8.98 21.56
C GLY A 13 8.15 -10.14 20.57
N VAL A 14 7.73 -11.32 21.03
CA VAL A 14 7.39 -12.43 20.14
C VAL A 14 6.09 -12.12 19.38
N VAL A 15 6.17 -12.23 18.06
CA VAL A 15 5.05 -11.94 17.16
C VAL A 15 4.21 -13.18 16.91
N ALA A 16 2.89 -13.05 16.87
CA ALA A 16 1.99 -14.14 16.54
C ALA A 16 2.28 -14.69 15.13
N GLY A 17 2.39 -16.02 15.01
CA GLY A 17 2.76 -16.71 13.77
C GLY A 17 4.26 -16.85 13.55
N ALA A 18 5.11 -16.36 14.45
CA ALA A 18 6.55 -16.58 14.36
C ALA A 18 6.88 -18.08 14.51
N PRO A 19 7.82 -18.60 13.71
CA PRO A 19 8.28 -19.99 13.85
C PRO A 19 8.97 -20.21 15.20
N PHE A 20 8.82 -21.40 15.72
CA PHE A 20 9.41 -21.82 17.01
C PHE A 20 10.30 -23.03 16.78
N TYR A 21 11.54 -22.94 17.25
CA TYR A 21 12.51 -24.03 17.20
C TYR A 21 13.03 -24.34 18.62
N SER A 22 13.28 -25.61 18.89
CA SER A 22 13.97 -26.05 20.10
C SER A 22 15.39 -26.46 19.76
N ALA A 23 16.36 -26.06 20.55
CA ALA A 23 17.75 -26.44 20.40
C ALA A 23 18.31 -26.94 21.75
N SER A 24 19.13 -27.97 21.72
CA SER A 24 19.74 -28.58 22.90
C SER A 24 21.28 -28.43 22.93
N SER A 25 21.87 -27.98 21.83
CA SER A 25 23.32 -27.73 21.72
C SER A 25 23.59 -26.39 21.04
N GLU A 26 24.82 -25.83 21.19
CA GLU A 26 25.22 -24.58 20.55
C GLU A 26 25.15 -24.64 19.02
N GLU A 27 25.53 -25.75 18.39
CA GLU A 27 25.43 -25.93 16.95
C GLU A 27 23.97 -25.95 16.46
N GLU A 28 23.05 -26.50 17.26
CA GLU A 28 21.64 -26.49 16.97
C GLU A 28 21.04 -25.10 17.13
N ILE A 29 21.55 -24.25 18.03
CA ILE A 29 21.15 -22.85 18.20
C ILE A 29 21.53 -22.06 16.97
N ASP A 30 22.75 -22.18 16.46
CA ASP A 30 23.19 -21.47 15.26
C ASP A 30 22.34 -21.86 14.03
N ASN A 31 22.10 -23.16 13.83
CA ASN A 31 21.21 -23.66 12.77
C ASN A 31 19.76 -23.17 12.93
N ALA A 32 19.27 -23.06 14.15
CA ALA A 32 17.93 -22.55 14.43
C ALA A 32 17.85 -21.04 14.16
N LEU A 33 18.88 -20.26 14.49
CA LEU A 33 18.99 -18.83 14.20
C LEU A 33 19.01 -18.56 12.69
N ASP A 34 19.77 -19.33 11.93
CA ASP A 34 19.78 -19.20 10.45
C ASP A 34 18.39 -19.49 9.87
N LYS A 35 17.74 -20.55 10.30
CA LYS A 35 16.37 -20.90 9.88
C LYS A 35 15.34 -19.83 10.29
N LEU A 36 15.47 -19.26 11.49
CA LEU A 36 14.62 -18.17 11.96
C LEU A 36 14.82 -16.92 11.09
N THR A 37 16.07 -16.56 10.83
CA THR A 37 16.41 -15.40 9.99
C THR A 37 15.82 -15.54 8.59
N ASP A 38 15.91 -16.72 7.99
CA ASP A 38 15.32 -16.99 6.67
C ASP A 38 13.78 -17.02 6.70
N SER A 39 13.19 -17.55 7.77
CA SER A 39 11.74 -17.60 7.95
C SER A 39 11.13 -16.23 8.28
N MET A 40 11.90 -15.34 8.90
CA MET A 40 11.46 -13.97 9.24
C MET A 40 11.58 -13.01 8.06
N LYS A 41 12.31 -13.36 7.01
CA LYS A 41 12.22 -12.66 5.72
C LYS A 41 10.82 -12.93 5.18
N SER A 42 9.88 -12.01 5.45
CA SER A 42 8.53 -12.11 4.89
C SER A 42 8.66 -12.30 3.38
N ASN A 43 7.98 -13.30 2.82
CA ASN A 43 7.95 -13.56 1.37
C ASN A 43 7.24 -12.43 0.58
N VAL A 44 6.93 -11.33 1.26
CA VAL A 44 6.29 -10.16 0.65
C VAL A 44 7.32 -9.40 -0.17
N LYS A 45 7.11 -9.35 -1.47
CA LYS A 45 7.92 -8.54 -2.36
C LYS A 45 7.57 -7.08 -2.16
N CYS A 46 8.49 -6.30 -1.59
CA CYS A 46 8.36 -4.86 -1.48
C CYS A 46 8.94 -4.19 -2.73
N THR A 47 8.33 -3.09 -3.13
CA THR A 47 8.71 -2.23 -4.25
C THR A 47 9.10 -0.84 -3.74
N ASP A 48 9.66 0.01 -4.60
CA ASP A 48 10.06 1.37 -4.21
C ASP A 48 8.82 2.27 -3.98
N GLU A 49 7.70 1.96 -4.64
CA GLU A 49 6.42 2.65 -4.49
C GLU A 49 5.31 1.65 -4.17
N GLY A 50 4.29 2.09 -3.44
CA GLY A 50 3.17 1.24 -3.09
C GLY A 50 2.54 1.58 -1.75
N VAL A 51 1.61 0.73 -1.33
CA VAL A 51 0.94 0.86 -0.04
C VAL A 51 1.78 0.31 1.11
N VAL A 52 1.58 0.84 2.30
CA VAL A 52 2.11 0.25 3.54
C VAL A 52 1.07 -0.69 4.12
N ILE A 53 1.47 -1.91 4.49
CA ILE A 53 0.58 -2.87 5.16
C ILE A 53 1.07 -3.18 6.57
N ARG A 54 0.11 -3.24 7.49
CA ARG A 54 0.30 -3.63 8.88
C ARG A 54 -0.72 -4.70 9.27
N ALA A 55 -0.29 -5.71 10.01
CA ALA A 55 -1.17 -6.77 10.49
C ALA A 55 -0.77 -7.23 11.89
N ASP A 56 -1.66 -7.94 12.57
CA ASP A 56 -1.46 -8.49 13.90
C ASP A 56 -0.54 -9.72 13.93
N ALA A 57 -0.45 -10.43 12.80
CA ALA A 57 0.31 -11.67 12.67
C ALA A 57 0.96 -11.81 11.29
N ILE A 58 2.01 -12.64 11.20
CA ILE A 58 2.73 -12.91 9.93
C ILE A 58 1.78 -13.51 8.89
N GLY A 59 0.96 -14.49 9.26
CA GLY A 59 0.01 -15.12 8.34
C GLY A 59 -1.05 -14.16 7.80
N SER A 60 -1.53 -13.22 8.63
CA SER A 60 -2.45 -12.17 8.21
C SER A 60 -1.78 -11.20 7.22
N LEU A 61 -0.51 -10.86 7.48
CA LEU A 61 0.29 -10.00 6.62
C LEU A 61 0.52 -10.64 5.24
N GLU A 62 0.87 -11.93 5.21
CA GLU A 62 1.07 -12.69 3.97
C GLU A 62 -0.23 -12.84 3.17
N ALA A 63 -1.35 -13.12 3.85
CA ALA A 63 -2.66 -13.19 3.20
C ALA A 63 -3.05 -11.84 2.56
N LEU A 64 -2.87 -10.73 3.29
CA LEU A 64 -3.14 -9.39 2.77
C LEU A 64 -2.22 -9.06 1.58
N ALA A 65 -0.94 -9.39 1.68
CA ALA A 65 0.01 -9.19 0.59
C ALA A 65 -0.33 -10.03 -0.66
N TYR A 66 -0.79 -11.26 -0.47
CA TYR A 66 -1.24 -12.12 -1.56
C TYR A 66 -2.44 -11.51 -2.30
N GLU A 67 -3.46 -11.08 -1.57
CA GLU A 67 -4.65 -10.44 -2.14
C GLU A 67 -4.31 -9.13 -2.88
N LEU A 68 -3.42 -8.30 -2.32
CA LEU A 68 -2.94 -7.08 -2.98
C LEU A 68 -2.19 -7.39 -4.28
N SER A 69 -1.37 -8.44 -4.27
CA SER A 69 -0.64 -8.87 -5.47
C SER A 69 -1.58 -9.39 -6.57
N ALA A 70 -2.69 -10.05 -6.20
CA ALA A 70 -3.70 -10.53 -7.16
C ALA A 70 -4.39 -9.39 -7.91
N VAL A 71 -4.49 -8.21 -7.30
CA VAL A 71 -5.06 -6.98 -7.90
C VAL A 71 -3.99 -6.00 -8.40
N ASN A 72 -2.73 -6.44 -8.47
CA ASN A 72 -1.58 -5.66 -8.93
C ASN A 72 -1.38 -4.33 -8.16
N ILE A 73 -1.55 -4.36 -6.84
CA ILE A 73 -1.26 -3.24 -5.97
C ILE A 73 0.14 -3.45 -5.39
N PRO A 74 1.10 -2.55 -5.67
CA PRO A 74 2.45 -2.66 -5.15
C PRO A 74 2.48 -2.37 -3.64
N ILE A 75 3.45 -2.96 -2.94
CA ILE A 75 3.63 -2.84 -1.51
C ILE A 75 5.01 -2.26 -1.25
N VAL A 76 5.09 -1.09 -0.62
CA VAL A 76 6.37 -0.48 -0.23
C VAL A 76 6.90 -1.05 1.09
N LYS A 77 5.99 -1.41 2.00
CA LYS A 77 6.37 -1.92 3.32
C LYS A 77 5.32 -2.86 3.90
N ALA A 78 5.78 -3.98 4.44
CA ALA A 78 4.94 -4.97 5.10
C ALA A 78 5.55 -5.34 6.45
N VAL A 79 4.88 -5.02 7.55
CA VAL A 79 5.40 -5.26 8.91
C VAL A 79 4.28 -5.63 9.87
N VAL A 80 4.56 -6.54 10.80
CA VAL A 80 3.64 -6.92 11.86
C VAL A 80 3.69 -5.90 13.01
N GLY A 81 2.53 -5.65 13.61
CA GLY A 81 2.34 -4.75 14.75
C GLY A 81 1.64 -3.45 14.41
N ASP A 82 1.49 -2.59 15.42
CA ASP A 82 0.73 -1.34 15.33
C ASP A 82 1.30 -0.34 14.34
N VAL A 83 0.42 0.50 13.79
CA VAL A 83 0.81 1.56 12.85
C VAL A 83 1.58 2.66 13.60
N SER A 84 2.78 2.96 13.13
CA SER A 84 3.69 3.95 13.70
C SER A 84 3.85 5.19 12.79
N ARG A 85 4.38 6.29 13.34
CA ARG A 85 4.73 7.49 12.58
C ARG A 85 5.61 7.18 11.36
N ARG A 86 6.56 6.23 11.50
CA ARG A 86 7.46 5.83 10.40
C ARG A 86 6.73 5.24 9.21
N ASP A 87 5.57 4.64 9.42
CA ASP A 87 4.76 4.07 8.35
C ASP A 87 4.09 5.16 7.53
N VAL A 88 3.64 6.22 8.18
CA VAL A 88 3.08 7.41 7.52
C VAL A 88 4.14 8.09 6.65
N VAL A 89 5.33 8.33 7.20
CA VAL A 89 6.46 8.91 6.46
C VAL A 89 6.90 8.02 5.28
N THR A 90 6.77 6.70 5.41
CA THR A 90 7.09 5.78 4.30
C THR A 90 6.02 5.82 3.21
N ALA A 91 4.74 6.00 3.55
CA ALA A 91 3.63 6.05 2.61
C ALA A 91 3.51 7.41 1.89
N ASP A 92 3.97 8.50 2.49
CA ASP A 92 3.80 9.86 1.99
C ASP A 92 4.42 10.12 0.59
N PRO A 93 5.65 9.66 0.25
CA PRO A 93 6.25 9.89 -1.06
C PRO A 93 5.61 9.07 -2.19
N SER A 94 4.71 8.13 -1.90
CA SER A 94 4.02 7.33 -2.91
C SER A 94 3.03 8.17 -3.72
N ASP A 95 2.72 7.70 -4.93
CA ASP A 95 1.67 8.29 -5.77
C ASP A 95 0.34 8.37 -5.02
N GLU A 96 -0.52 9.34 -5.38
CA GLU A 96 -1.80 9.57 -4.68
C GLU A 96 -2.64 8.29 -4.54
N GLU A 97 -2.66 7.43 -5.55
CA GLU A 97 -3.42 6.18 -5.53
C GLU A 97 -2.82 5.11 -4.59
N TYR A 98 -1.56 5.25 -4.19
CA TYR A 98 -0.85 4.34 -3.29
C TYR A 98 -0.52 4.97 -1.94
N ARG A 99 -0.80 6.26 -1.75
CA ARG A 99 -0.56 6.99 -0.49
C ARG A 99 -1.52 6.55 0.60
N ALA A 100 -1.43 5.27 0.95
CA ALA A 100 -2.34 4.63 1.88
C ALA A 100 -1.64 3.62 2.80
N ILE A 101 -2.20 3.47 4.00
CA ILE A 101 -1.81 2.47 4.98
C ILE A 101 -3.00 1.53 5.19
N LEU A 102 -2.78 0.24 5.01
CA LEU A 102 -3.77 -0.80 5.27
C LEU A 102 -3.45 -1.49 6.60
N ALA A 103 -4.28 -1.27 7.60
CA ALA A 103 -4.12 -1.74 8.97
C ALA A 103 -5.13 -2.85 9.27
N PHE A 104 -4.66 -4.09 9.32
CA PHE A 104 -5.47 -5.27 9.59
C PHE A 104 -5.35 -5.68 11.06
N ASN A 105 -6.45 -5.56 11.82
CA ASN A 105 -6.55 -5.95 13.23
C ASN A 105 -5.44 -5.39 14.13
N VAL A 106 -4.96 -4.18 13.85
CA VAL A 106 -3.93 -3.46 14.60
C VAL A 106 -4.38 -2.06 14.96
N LYS A 107 -3.74 -1.45 15.94
CA LYS A 107 -4.04 -0.10 16.40
C LYS A 107 -3.15 0.94 15.72
N VAL A 108 -3.64 2.17 15.67
CA VAL A 108 -2.86 3.32 15.20
C VAL A 108 -2.31 4.08 16.39
N HIS A 109 -0.99 4.23 16.43
CA HIS A 109 -0.32 4.98 17.48
C HIS A 109 -0.73 6.46 17.47
N PRO A 110 -0.87 7.13 18.63
CA PRO A 110 -1.24 8.56 18.67
C PRO A 110 -0.33 9.44 17.81
N ASP A 111 0.99 9.19 17.82
CA ASP A 111 1.98 9.90 17.02
C ASP A 111 1.75 9.74 15.50
N ALA A 112 1.28 8.56 15.08
CA ALA A 112 0.92 8.32 13.68
C ALA A 112 -0.33 9.10 13.27
N LYS A 113 -1.31 9.24 14.17
CA LYS A 113 -2.53 10.02 13.91
C LYS A 113 -2.23 11.49 13.63
N SER A 114 -1.31 12.08 14.38
CA SER A 114 -0.89 13.47 14.15
C SER A 114 -0.26 13.63 12.76
N GLU A 115 0.64 12.75 12.39
CA GLU A 115 1.31 12.77 11.09
C GLU A 115 0.34 12.54 9.92
N LEU A 116 -0.66 11.65 10.08
CA LEU A 116 -1.71 11.41 9.07
C LEU A 116 -2.50 12.69 8.75
N HIS A 117 -2.75 13.56 9.73
CA HIS A 117 -3.42 14.84 9.51
C HIS A 117 -2.56 15.84 8.74
N GLU A 118 -1.24 15.79 8.90
CA GLU A 118 -0.31 16.71 8.25
C GLU A 118 0.01 16.29 6.81
N THR A 119 0.19 14.99 6.58
CA THR A 119 0.65 14.45 5.28
C THR A 119 -0.50 14.15 4.31
N GLY A 120 -1.72 13.98 4.82
CA GLY A 120 -2.87 13.56 3.99
C GLY A 120 -2.83 12.09 3.56
N VAL A 121 -1.94 11.29 4.12
CA VAL A 121 -1.92 9.83 3.92
C VAL A 121 -3.22 9.21 4.41
N LYS A 122 -3.84 8.37 3.59
CA LYS A 122 -5.09 7.71 3.95
C LYS A 122 -4.81 6.43 4.73
N ILE A 123 -5.56 6.21 5.80
CA ILE A 123 -5.52 4.96 6.55
C ILE A 123 -6.85 4.22 6.44
N PHE A 124 -6.76 2.90 6.30
CA PHE A 124 -7.88 1.97 6.30
C PHE A 124 -7.65 0.97 7.43
N GLU A 125 -8.61 0.85 8.33
CA GLU A 125 -8.57 -0.04 9.48
C GLU A 125 -9.73 -1.02 9.40
N SER A 126 -9.46 -2.33 9.45
CA SER A 126 -10.49 -3.37 9.48
C SER A 126 -9.96 -4.65 10.13
N ASP A 127 -10.85 -5.43 10.68
CA ASP A 127 -10.66 -6.81 11.15
C ASP A 127 -11.02 -7.86 10.08
N ILE A 128 -11.51 -7.42 8.92
CA ILE A 128 -11.89 -8.27 7.79
C ILE A 128 -11.07 -7.86 6.55
N VAL A 129 -10.26 -8.79 6.03
CA VAL A 129 -9.34 -8.57 4.89
C VAL A 129 -10.08 -8.06 3.65
N TYR A 130 -11.17 -8.71 3.28
CA TYR A 130 -11.92 -8.35 2.08
C TYR A 130 -12.53 -6.94 2.16
N ARG A 131 -13.08 -6.56 3.32
CA ARG A 131 -13.60 -5.22 3.55
C ARG A 131 -12.51 -4.16 3.46
N LEU A 132 -11.34 -4.45 4.03
CA LEU A 132 -10.18 -3.57 3.96
C LEU A 132 -9.76 -3.29 2.51
N LEU A 133 -9.79 -4.33 1.68
CA LEU A 133 -9.45 -4.23 0.26
C LEU A 133 -10.53 -3.51 -0.55
N GLU A 134 -11.81 -3.78 -0.28
CA GLU A 134 -12.94 -3.11 -0.93
C GLU A 134 -12.91 -1.60 -0.65
N ASP A 135 -12.78 -1.20 0.62
CA ASP A 135 -12.71 0.21 1.04
C ASP A 135 -11.52 0.93 0.36
N TYR A 136 -10.36 0.27 0.26
CA TYR A 136 -9.19 0.82 -0.43
C TYR A 136 -9.40 0.92 -1.94
N GLN A 137 -9.96 -0.11 -2.58
CA GLN A 137 -10.20 -0.11 -4.03
C GLN A 137 -11.23 0.94 -4.43
N GLU A 138 -12.29 1.14 -3.63
CA GLU A 138 -13.27 2.20 -3.85
C GLU A 138 -12.61 3.57 -3.78
N TRP A 139 -11.82 3.84 -2.75
CA TRP A 139 -11.08 5.08 -2.62
C TRP A 139 -10.10 5.31 -3.77
N ARG A 140 -9.35 4.26 -4.16
CA ARG A 140 -8.42 4.32 -5.30
C ARG A 140 -9.16 4.64 -6.61
N GLY A 141 -10.34 4.09 -6.82
CA GLY A 141 -11.21 4.40 -7.95
C GLY A 141 -11.58 5.89 -7.98
N GLN A 142 -11.98 6.45 -6.84
CA GLN A 142 -12.32 7.89 -6.73
C GLN A 142 -11.12 8.80 -7.02
N ILE A 143 -9.89 8.42 -6.63
CA ILE A 143 -8.68 9.17 -6.96
C ILE A 143 -8.44 9.15 -8.47
N LYS A 144 -8.52 7.99 -9.12
CA LYS A 144 -8.35 7.86 -10.58
C LYS A 144 -9.39 8.66 -11.36
N ASP A 145 -10.64 8.66 -10.92
CA ASP A 145 -11.70 9.44 -11.55
C ASP A 145 -11.45 10.94 -11.44
N LYS A 146 -10.99 11.42 -10.29
CA LYS A 146 -10.61 12.83 -10.09
C LYS A 146 -9.43 13.23 -10.99
N GLN A 147 -8.39 12.41 -11.06
CA GLN A 147 -7.25 12.65 -11.95
C GLN A 147 -7.67 12.67 -13.43
N ALA A 148 -8.55 11.74 -13.84
CA ALA A 148 -9.09 11.70 -15.19
C ALA A 148 -9.96 12.94 -15.51
N GLN A 149 -10.71 13.48 -14.54
CA GLN A 149 -11.47 14.72 -14.70
C GLN A 149 -10.54 15.94 -14.85
N HIS A 150 -9.53 16.09 -13.99
CA HIS A 150 -8.54 17.15 -14.11
C HIS A 150 -7.82 17.14 -15.47
N LEU A 151 -7.41 15.96 -15.93
CA LEU A 151 -6.83 15.82 -17.26
C LEU A 151 -7.79 16.23 -18.38
N ARG A 152 -9.10 15.98 -18.23
CA ARG A 152 -10.10 16.40 -19.22
C ARG A 152 -10.36 17.91 -19.21
N GLU A 153 -10.26 18.55 -18.05
CA GLU A 153 -10.43 20.01 -17.93
C GLU A 153 -9.21 20.76 -18.48
N ASP A 154 -8.00 20.21 -18.33
CA ASP A 154 -6.76 20.80 -18.83
C ASP A 154 -6.56 20.61 -20.35
N PHE A 155 -7.16 19.58 -20.94
CA PHE A 155 -7.12 19.38 -22.39
C PHE A 155 -8.32 20.05 -23.07
N ALA A 156 -8.06 21.04 -23.91
CA ALA A 156 -9.06 21.58 -24.83
C ALA A 156 -9.63 20.44 -25.68
N HIS A 157 -10.91 20.13 -25.53
CA HIS A 157 -11.56 19.14 -26.37
C HIS A 157 -11.42 19.53 -27.83
N PRO A 158 -11.07 18.59 -28.73
CA PRO A 158 -11.06 18.89 -30.16
C PRO A 158 -12.46 19.34 -30.59
N GLY A 159 -12.60 20.63 -30.84
CA GLY A 159 -13.83 21.20 -31.33
C GLY A 159 -14.06 20.80 -32.80
N LYS A 160 -15.28 20.44 -33.15
CA LYS A 160 -15.66 20.31 -34.56
C LYS A 160 -15.94 21.71 -35.07
N PHE A 161 -15.15 22.18 -36.05
CA PHE A 161 -15.41 23.43 -36.76
C PHE A 161 -16.18 23.11 -38.04
N GLU A 162 -17.30 23.76 -38.24
CA GLU A 162 -18.05 23.72 -39.46
C GLU A 162 -17.97 25.10 -40.13
N ILE A 163 -17.37 25.15 -41.32
CA ILE A 163 -17.26 26.37 -42.10
C ILE A 163 -18.58 26.55 -42.82
N LEU A 164 -19.31 27.59 -42.46
CA LEU A 164 -20.55 27.95 -43.15
C LEU A 164 -20.27 28.49 -44.55
N GLU A 165 -21.09 28.10 -45.50
CA GLU A 165 -21.00 28.62 -46.88
C GLU A 165 -21.11 30.16 -46.89
N GLY A 166 -20.18 30.81 -47.59
CA GLY A 166 -20.12 32.27 -47.68
C GLY A 166 -19.25 32.97 -46.64
N HIS A 167 -18.69 32.25 -45.65
CA HIS A 167 -17.82 32.83 -44.62
C HIS A 167 -16.33 32.48 -44.79
N THR A 168 -15.90 32.08 -45.98
CA THR A 168 -14.49 31.80 -46.28
C THR A 168 -13.78 33.06 -46.75
N PHE A 169 -12.74 33.50 -46.00
CA PHE A 169 -11.86 34.59 -46.46
C PHE A 169 -10.82 34.00 -47.43
N ARG A 170 -10.79 34.53 -48.66
CA ARG A 170 -9.76 34.17 -49.62
C ARG A 170 -8.51 35.01 -49.35
N THR A 171 -7.46 34.40 -48.86
CA THR A 171 -6.15 35.05 -48.74
C THR A 171 -5.58 35.23 -50.16
N VAL A 172 -5.53 36.47 -50.63
CA VAL A 172 -4.82 36.78 -51.87
C VAL A 172 -3.35 36.95 -51.56
N SER A 173 -2.53 36.00 -51.98
CA SER A 173 -1.08 36.13 -51.92
C SER A 173 -0.63 37.10 -53.01
N TYR A 174 -0.14 38.25 -52.63
CA TYR A 174 0.59 39.13 -53.54
C TYR A 174 2.02 38.62 -53.68
N THR A 175 2.32 37.95 -54.78
CA THR A 175 3.69 37.76 -55.23
C THR A 175 4.18 39.07 -55.82
N HIS A 176 5.06 39.77 -55.11
CA HIS A 176 5.83 40.84 -55.70
C HIS A 176 6.90 40.25 -56.64
N LEU A 177 6.89 40.67 -57.86
CA LEU A 177 7.97 40.56 -58.82
C LEU A 177 9.17 41.38 -58.38
#